data_572b4050dad1a274a99ae65cd51920f7
#
_entry.id   572b4050dad1a274a99ae65cd51920f7
#
_cell.length_a   1.000
_cell.length_b   1.000
_cell.length_c   1.000
_cell.angle_alpha   90.00
_cell.angle_beta   90.00
_cell.angle_gamma   90.00
#
_symmetry.space_group_name_H-M   'P 1'
#
loop_
_entity.id
_entity.type
_entity.pdbx_description
1 polymer ?
#
loop_
_entity_poly.entity_id
_entity_poly.type
_entity_poly.pdbx_seq_one_letter_code
_entity_poly.pdbx_strand_id
1 'polypeptide(L)'
;MFGGGGAEAIQVYLETRLKPVILGEDPLFVERVWERMYRIDRGIRRQGIAGYAVSALDIGLWDLVGKAAGLPLYKLWGAVTDRIPAYGSGGWPKYSVDDLIAEARRYVALGCRYYKMKIHHPD
;
A
#
# COMPACT_ATOMS: atom_id res chain seq x y z
N MET A 1 -1.97 5.34 1.73
CA MET A 1 -3.14 5.13 2.61
C MET A 1 -4.31 5.86 1.98
N PHE A 2 -5.29 5.16 1.51
CA PHE A 2 -6.48 5.75 0.89
C PHE A 2 -7.57 5.88 1.96
N GLY A 3 -7.91 7.13 2.31
CA GLY A 3 -9.03 7.45 3.17
C GLY A 3 -8.70 7.46 4.66
N GLY A 4 -8.85 8.60 5.29
CA GLY A 4 -8.73 8.78 6.72
C GLY A 4 -9.95 8.28 7.46
N GLY A 5 -10.05 6.99 7.69
CA GLY A 5 -11.08 6.39 8.52
C GLY A 5 -11.00 4.87 8.48
N GLY A 6 -11.05 4.24 9.65
CA GLY A 6 -11.08 2.79 9.76
C GLY A 6 -9.73 2.10 10.02
N ALA A 7 -8.66 2.84 10.27
CA ALA A 7 -7.37 2.25 10.63
C ALA A 7 -7.48 1.39 11.89
N GLU A 8 -8.23 1.85 12.88
CA GLU A 8 -8.51 1.13 14.11
C GLU A 8 -9.28 -0.18 13.85
N ALA A 9 -10.25 -0.15 12.94
CA ALA A 9 -11.01 -1.34 12.58
C ALA A 9 -10.13 -2.36 11.84
N ILE A 10 -9.21 -1.89 10.99
CA ILE A 10 -8.21 -2.75 10.34
C ILE A 10 -7.28 -3.36 11.39
N GLN A 11 -6.81 -2.57 12.36
CA GLN A 11 -5.96 -3.06 13.45
C GLN A 11 -6.67 -4.12 14.29
N VAL A 12 -7.90 -3.89 14.67
CA VAL A 12 -8.70 -4.87 15.42
C VAL A 12 -8.85 -6.16 14.62
N TYR A 13 -9.14 -6.08 13.33
CA TYR A 13 -9.23 -7.26 12.46
C TYR A 13 -7.90 -8.02 12.37
N LEU A 14 -6.78 -7.31 12.20
CA LEU A 14 -5.44 -7.89 12.21
C LEU A 14 -5.17 -8.66 13.50
N GLU A 15 -5.37 -8.03 14.65
CA GLU A 15 -5.06 -8.62 15.96
C GLU A 15 -5.97 -9.80 16.33
N THR A 16 -7.27 -9.70 16.00
CA THR A 16 -8.25 -10.67 16.47
C THR A 16 -8.54 -11.80 15.49
N ARG A 17 -8.37 -11.55 14.19
CA ARG A 17 -8.71 -12.53 13.13
C ARG A 17 -7.49 -13.08 12.41
N LEU A 18 -6.55 -12.24 12.00
CA LEU A 18 -5.42 -12.68 11.18
C LEU A 18 -4.25 -13.18 12.02
N LYS A 19 -3.88 -12.45 13.05
CA LYS A 19 -2.75 -12.80 13.92
C LYS A 19 -2.80 -14.23 14.46
N PRO A 20 -3.91 -14.76 14.99
CA PRO A 20 -3.95 -16.14 15.47
C PRO A 20 -3.68 -17.21 14.40
N VAL A 21 -3.89 -16.86 13.14
CA VAL A 21 -3.75 -17.78 12.00
C VAL A 21 -2.36 -17.78 11.40
N ILE A 22 -1.63 -16.66 11.55
CA ILE A 22 -0.32 -16.49 10.94
C ILE A 22 0.84 -16.64 11.93
N LEU A 23 0.58 -16.51 13.24
CA LEU A 23 1.63 -16.70 14.23
C LEU A 23 2.19 -18.12 14.18
N GLY A 24 3.52 -18.21 14.11
CA GLY A 24 4.23 -19.49 14.01
C GLY A 24 4.36 -20.04 12.59
N GLU A 25 3.78 -19.36 11.58
CA GLU A 25 4.03 -19.71 10.18
C GLU A 25 5.40 -19.22 9.73
N ASP A 26 6.01 -19.95 8.83
CA ASP A 26 7.20 -19.50 8.13
C ASP A 26 6.82 -18.41 7.11
N PRO A 27 7.29 -17.17 7.26
CA PRO A 27 6.93 -16.06 6.38
C PRO A 27 7.39 -16.24 4.93
N LEU A 28 8.33 -17.14 4.66
CA LEU A 28 8.78 -17.42 3.30
C LEU A 28 7.77 -18.26 2.50
N PHE A 29 6.81 -18.90 3.16
CA PHE A 29 5.68 -19.57 2.49
C PHE A 29 4.52 -18.59 2.24
N VAL A 30 4.79 -17.48 1.54
CA VAL A 30 3.87 -16.36 1.34
C VAL A 30 2.49 -16.82 0.87
N GLU A 31 2.44 -17.63 -0.20
CA GLU A 31 1.17 -18.14 -0.77
C GLU A 31 0.36 -18.95 0.24
N ARG A 32 1.02 -19.80 1.04
CA ARG A 32 0.36 -20.59 2.08
C ARG A 32 -0.23 -19.69 3.17
N VAL A 33 0.54 -18.70 3.62
CA VAL A 33 0.09 -17.75 4.65
C VAL A 33 -1.06 -16.91 4.10
N TRP A 34 -0.93 -16.43 2.86
CA TRP A 34 -1.99 -15.67 2.18
C TRP A 34 -3.29 -16.49 2.08
N GLU A 35 -3.21 -17.73 1.65
CA GLU A 35 -4.38 -18.61 1.53
C GLU A 35 -5.08 -18.85 2.88
N ARG A 36 -4.32 -19.01 3.95
CA ARG A 36 -4.87 -19.14 5.31
C ARG A 36 -5.63 -17.87 5.70
N MET A 37 -5.03 -16.70 5.54
CA MET A 37 -5.70 -15.43 5.81
C MET A 37 -6.97 -15.26 4.97
N TYR A 38 -6.88 -15.60 3.68
CA TYR A 38 -7.98 -15.47 2.75
C TYR A 38 -9.18 -16.37 3.06
N ARG A 39 -8.96 -17.50 3.71
CA ARG A 39 -10.02 -18.49 4.03
C ARG A 39 -10.76 -18.22 5.33
N ILE A 40 -10.30 -17.32 6.19
CA ILE A 40 -10.88 -17.10 7.53
C ILE A 40 -12.34 -16.69 7.44
N ASP A 41 -12.66 -15.70 6.64
CA ASP A 41 -14.00 -15.12 6.57
C ASP A 41 -14.53 -15.15 5.12
N ARG A 42 -15.17 -16.27 4.77
CA ARG A 42 -15.66 -16.52 3.40
C ARG A 42 -16.58 -15.44 2.83
N GLY A 43 -17.33 -14.74 3.69
CA GLY A 43 -18.30 -13.72 3.27
C GLY A 43 -17.71 -12.36 2.93
N ILE A 44 -16.53 -11.99 3.50
CA ILE A 44 -15.97 -10.64 3.38
C ILE A 44 -14.53 -10.58 2.82
N ARG A 45 -14.00 -11.70 2.35
CA ARG A 45 -12.58 -11.92 1.99
C ARG A 45 -11.96 -10.90 1.07
N ARG A 46 -12.72 -10.32 0.14
CA ARG A 46 -12.17 -9.48 -0.93
C ARG A 46 -12.49 -8.00 -0.78
N GLN A 47 -13.24 -7.62 0.22
CA GLN A 47 -13.77 -6.27 0.32
C GLN A 47 -13.58 -5.66 1.70
N GLY A 48 -13.56 -4.33 1.76
CA GLY A 48 -13.54 -3.58 2.99
C GLY A 48 -12.34 -3.86 3.88
N ILE A 49 -12.57 -3.85 5.16
CA ILE A 49 -11.56 -3.94 6.23
C ILE A 49 -10.73 -5.23 6.13
N ALA A 50 -11.37 -6.37 5.88
CA ALA A 50 -10.69 -7.65 5.75
C ALA A 50 -9.69 -7.65 4.57
N GLY A 51 -10.10 -7.13 3.41
CA GLY A 51 -9.22 -7.00 2.25
C GLY A 51 -8.02 -6.10 2.51
N TYR A 52 -8.21 -4.97 3.18
CA TYR A 52 -7.11 -4.07 3.56
C TYR A 52 -6.16 -4.72 4.55
N ALA A 53 -6.68 -5.46 5.54
CA ALA A 53 -5.85 -6.15 6.52
C ALA A 53 -5.01 -7.27 5.89
N VAL A 54 -5.61 -8.11 5.05
CA VAL A 54 -4.88 -9.17 4.31
C VAL A 54 -3.81 -8.55 3.41
N SER A 55 -4.14 -7.50 2.64
CA SER A 55 -3.18 -6.82 1.78
C SER A 55 -2.02 -6.20 2.54
N ALA A 56 -2.26 -5.64 3.73
CA ALA A 56 -1.19 -5.08 4.55
C ALA A 56 -0.19 -6.15 5.00
N LEU A 57 -0.67 -7.33 5.40
CA LEU A 57 0.18 -8.45 5.79
C LEU A 57 0.90 -9.06 4.59
N ASP A 58 0.23 -9.19 3.45
CA ASP A 58 0.82 -9.72 2.22
C ASP A 58 2.00 -8.86 1.75
N ILE A 59 1.84 -7.53 1.76
CA ILE A 59 2.94 -6.60 1.46
C ILE A 59 4.10 -6.80 2.45
N GLY A 60 3.80 -6.97 3.75
CA GLY A 60 4.81 -7.22 4.77
C GLY A 60 5.55 -8.56 4.57
N LEU A 61 4.85 -9.61 4.16
CA LEU A 61 5.46 -10.92 3.86
C LEU A 61 6.42 -10.82 2.66
N TRP A 62 6.00 -10.17 1.59
CA TRP A 62 6.87 -9.94 0.43
C TRP A 62 8.08 -9.05 0.76
N ASP A 63 7.92 -8.04 1.62
CA ASP A 63 9.04 -7.24 2.11
C ASP A 63 10.06 -8.11 2.88
N LEU A 64 9.59 -9.04 3.72
CA LEU A 64 10.45 -10.01 4.40
C LEU A 64 11.20 -10.92 3.41
N VAL A 65 10.52 -11.42 2.38
CA VAL A 65 11.15 -12.23 1.32
C VAL A 65 12.24 -11.43 0.60
N GLY A 66 11.94 -10.20 0.23
CA GLY A 66 12.92 -9.31 -0.41
C GLY A 66 14.15 -9.09 0.45
N LYS A 67 13.95 -8.81 1.73
CA LYS A 67 15.05 -8.63 2.71
C LYS A 67 15.85 -9.90 2.93
N ALA A 68 15.19 -11.04 3.06
CA ALA A 68 15.86 -12.34 3.21
C ALA A 68 16.69 -12.71 1.99
N ALA A 69 16.21 -12.39 0.79
CA ALA A 69 16.92 -12.62 -0.46
C ALA A 69 18.01 -11.56 -0.78
N GLY A 70 18.04 -10.44 -0.04
CA GLY A 70 18.92 -9.31 -0.34
C GLY A 70 18.62 -8.63 -1.68
N LEU A 71 17.39 -8.76 -2.18
CA LEU A 71 16.98 -8.26 -3.48
C LEU A 71 15.71 -7.38 -3.39
N PRO A 72 15.62 -6.32 -4.20
CA PRO A 72 14.36 -5.61 -4.35
C PRO A 72 13.32 -6.49 -5.05
N LEU A 73 12.06 -6.35 -4.63
CA LEU A 73 10.96 -7.21 -5.09
C LEU A 73 10.78 -7.21 -6.60
N TYR A 74 10.99 -6.09 -7.28
CA TYR A 74 10.86 -6.04 -8.73
C TYR A 74 11.84 -6.99 -9.45
N LYS A 75 13.03 -7.24 -8.86
CA LYS A 75 13.98 -8.23 -9.39
C LYS A 75 13.55 -9.66 -9.09
N LEU A 76 13.01 -9.91 -7.89
CA LEU A 76 12.49 -11.22 -7.53
C LEU A 76 11.32 -11.66 -8.43
N TRP A 77 10.49 -10.71 -8.85
CA TRP A 77 9.33 -10.97 -9.71
C TRP A 77 9.63 -10.92 -11.21
N GLY A 78 10.90 -10.82 -11.59
CA GLY A 78 11.31 -10.78 -13.01
C GLY A 78 11.19 -9.38 -13.61
N ALA A 79 12.17 -8.56 -13.33
CA ALA A 79 12.19 -7.17 -13.78
C ALA A 79 12.21 -7.03 -15.31
N VAL A 80 11.33 -6.21 -15.84
CA VAL A 80 11.37 -5.75 -17.24
C VAL A 80 12.21 -4.47 -17.36
N THR A 81 12.20 -3.64 -16.32
CA THR A 81 12.94 -2.37 -16.28
C THR A 81 13.29 -2.02 -14.83
N ASP A 82 14.35 -1.25 -14.66
CA ASP A 82 14.75 -0.68 -13.36
C ASP A 82 14.24 0.74 -13.16
N ARG A 83 13.53 1.30 -14.15
CA ARG A 83 13.02 2.67 -14.15
C ARG A 83 11.60 2.73 -14.68
N ILE A 84 10.77 3.51 -14.01
CA ILE A 84 9.42 3.84 -14.48
C ILE A 84 9.23 5.37 -14.47
N PRO A 85 8.51 5.94 -15.45
CA PRO A 85 8.11 7.34 -15.41
C PRO A 85 7.26 7.62 -14.17
N ALA A 86 7.58 8.68 -13.46
CA ALA A 86 6.83 9.10 -12.28
C ALA A 86 6.24 10.49 -12.47
N TYR A 87 5.17 10.78 -11.75
CA TYR A 87 4.59 12.10 -11.63
C TYR A 87 4.47 12.49 -10.15
N GLY A 88 4.54 13.79 -9.86
CA GLY A 88 4.19 14.30 -8.55
C GLY A 88 2.68 14.19 -8.31
N SER A 89 2.27 13.77 -7.12
CA SER A 89 0.86 13.67 -6.76
C SER A 89 0.57 14.42 -5.46
N GLY A 90 -0.32 15.41 -5.52
CA GLY A 90 -0.66 16.25 -4.38
C GLY A 90 -1.85 17.16 -4.71
N GLY A 91 -1.70 18.43 -4.42
CA GLY A 91 -2.72 19.45 -4.70
C GLY A 91 -3.99 19.19 -3.92
N TRP A 92 -3.91 19.17 -2.60
CA TRP A 92 -5.07 18.92 -1.75
C TRP A 92 -6.06 20.10 -1.78
N PRO A 93 -7.37 19.86 -1.66
CA PRO A 93 -8.39 20.91 -1.75
C PRO A 93 -8.24 22.05 -0.73
N LYS A 94 -7.52 21.80 0.37
CA LYS A 94 -7.27 22.80 1.44
C LYS A 94 -6.01 23.66 1.20
N TYR A 95 -5.27 23.39 0.14
CA TYR A 95 -4.06 24.13 -0.17
C TYR A 95 -4.41 25.53 -0.68
N SER A 96 -3.63 26.52 -0.25
CA SER A 96 -3.59 27.82 -0.90
C SER A 96 -2.94 27.70 -2.29
N VAL A 97 -3.09 28.73 -3.11
CA VAL A 97 -2.41 28.78 -4.42
C VAL A 97 -0.89 28.73 -4.23
N ASP A 98 -0.37 29.40 -3.20
CA ASP A 98 1.07 29.42 -2.91
C ASP A 98 1.58 28.03 -2.51
N ASP A 99 0.81 27.27 -1.71
CA ASP A 99 1.14 25.88 -1.36
C ASP A 99 1.18 24.98 -2.60
N LEU A 100 0.21 25.14 -3.51
CA LEU A 100 0.17 24.39 -4.77
C LEU A 100 1.39 24.69 -5.64
N ILE A 101 1.76 25.97 -5.76
CA ILE A 101 2.95 26.39 -6.52
C ILE A 101 4.22 25.83 -5.89
N ALA A 102 4.35 25.93 -4.56
CA ALA A 102 5.50 25.43 -3.83
C ALA A 102 5.65 23.89 -4.00
N GLU A 103 4.55 23.15 -3.89
CA GLU A 103 4.55 21.71 -4.08
C GLU A 103 4.90 21.34 -5.53
N ALA A 104 4.32 22.01 -6.54
CA ALA A 104 4.63 21.78 -7.94
C ALA A 104 6.11 22.03 -8.24
N ARG A 105 6.68 23.13 -7.75
CA ARG A 105 8.10 23.45 -7.88
C ARG A 105 8.99 22.36 -7.27
N ARG A 106 8.60 21.83 -6.12
CA ARG A 106 9.33 20.71 -5.49
C ARG A 106 9.36 19.48 -6.39
N TYR A 107 8.23 19.11 -7.02
CA TYR A 107 8.19 17.96 -7.94
C TYR A 107 8.99 18.21 -9.21
N VAL A 108 8.98 19.43 -9.75
CA VAL A 108 9.85 19.80 -10.88
C VAL A 108 11.33 19.66 -10.51
N ALA A 109 11.72 20.12 -9.32
CA ALA A 109 13.09 19.98 -8.83
C ALA A 109 13.52 18.51 -8.64
N LEU A 110 12.56 17.61 -8.34
CA LEU A 110 12.78 16.15 -8.31
C LEU A 110 12.81 15.49 -9.70
N GLY A 111 12.65 16.25 -10.78
CA GLY A 111 12.66 15.75 -12.15
C GLY A 111 11.34 15.21 -12.66
N CYS A 112 10.23 15.40 -11.92
CA CYS A 112 8.91 15.01 -12.39
C CYS A 112 8.45 15.92 -13.54
N ARG A 113 8.02 15.31 -14.66
CA ARG A 113 7.48 16.04 -15.81
C ARG A 113 5.99 16.33 -15.71
N TYR A 114 5.30 15.63 -14.83
CA TYR A 114 3.85 15.70 -14.65
C TYR A 114 3.52 15.88 -13.18
N TYR A 115 2.44 16.60 -12.93
CA TYR A 115 1.91 16.83 -11.60
C TYR A 115 0.41 16.57 -11.60
N LYS A 116 -0.05 15.65 -10.75
CA LYS A 116 -1.47 15.35 -10.56
C LYS A 116 -1.98 16.06 -9.32
N MET A 117 -2.93 16.96 -9.50
CA MET A 117 -3.61 17.67 -8.40
C MET A 117 -5.04 17.17 -8.22
N LYS A 118 -5.59 17.37 -7.02
CA LYS A 118 -7.00 17.16 -6.74
C LYS A 118 -7.78 18.38 -7.24
N ILE A 119 -8.85 18.11 -7.99
CA ILE A 119 -9.82 19.13 -8.37
C ILE A 119 -11.03 18.92 -7.46
N HIS A 120 -11.43 19.99 -6.78
CA HIS A 120 -12.63 20.00 -5.94
C HIS A 120 -13.57 21.06 -6.50
N HIS A 121 -14.83 20.69 -6.70
CA HIS A 121 -15.88 21.65 -7.02
C HIS A 121 -16.41 22.18 -5.69
N PRO A 122 -16.40 23.47 -5.45
CA PRO A 122 -17.13 24.03 -4.31
C PRO A 122 -18.61 23.75 -4.54
N ASP A 123 -19.24 23.03 -3.61
CA ASP A 123 -20.70 22.86 -3.57
C ASP A 123 -21.38 24.18 -3.25
#